data_927663d6766f788898f33f03a6418082
#
_entry.id   927663d6766f788898f33f03a6418082
#
_cell.length_a   1.000
_cell.length_b   1.000
_cell.length_c   1.000
_cell.angle_alpha   90.00
_cell.angle_beta   90.00
_cell.angle_gamma   90.00
#
_symmetry.space_group_name_H-M   'P 1'
#
loop_
_entity.id
_entity.type
_entity.pdbx_description
1 polymer ?
#
loop_
_entity_poly.entity_id
_entity_poly.type
_entity_poly.pdbx_seq_one_letter_code
_entity_poly.pdbx_strand_id
1 'polypeptide(L)'
;RDFDRSRATFGTIVNPLGAGVFQNFARNQLNIQFHNATHKGSLEKGNHFYQWGNSIERQTINDKLNEWELQDSAGYTLPFNPNQLQLSRVIKSTADLSLYRFSGYVQDNIILNDSLNMTLQVGVRYNFNTLNKELLVQPRVQFAFKPRWKKDIVIRTAAGAYHQPPFYRELRSYDGKVNTNVKEKKSWQAVAGIDYNFKGFGNRPYKLQ
;
A
#
# COMPACT_ATOMS: atom_id res chain seq x y z
N ARG A 1 -27.00 -4.58 24.09
CA ARG A 1 -27.21 -3.33 24.86
C ARG A 1 -25.99 -3.12 25.75
N ASP A 2 -25.35 -1.96 25.64
CA ASP A 2 -24.32 -1.55 26.58
C ASP A 2 -24.98 -0.82 27.77
N PHE A 3 -24.59 -1.20 28.96
CA PHE A 3 -25.08 -0.60 30.19
C PHE A 3 -23.99 0.29 30.79
N ASP A 4 -24.41 1.43 31.32
CA ASP A 4 -23.49 2.26 32.09
C ASP A 4 -23.04 1.53 33.37
N ARG A 5 -21.72 1.47 33.55
CA ARG A 5 -21.07 0.87 34.72
C ARG A 5 -20.64 1.91 35.75
N SER A 6 -20.91 3.21 35.52
CA SER A 6 -20.60 4.25 36.48
C SER A 6 -21.51 4.12 37.73
N ARG A 7 -21.03 4.56 38.89
CA ARG A 7 -21.79 4.48 40.13
C ARG A 7 -23.08 5.31 40.14
N ALA A 8 -23.11 6.37 39.35
CA ALA A 8 -24.24 7.32 39.34
C ALA A 8 -25.40 6.83 38.44
N THR A 9 -25.06 6.13 37.35
CA THR A 9 -26.02 5.73 36.30
C THR A 9 -25.98 4.23 36.03
N PHE A 10 -25.56 3.45 37.03
CA PHE A 10 -25.43 2.00 36.92
C PHE A 10 -26.72 1.33 36.45
N GLY A 11 -26.63 0.57 35.37
CA GLY A 11 -27.74 -0.14 34.77
C GLY A 11 -28.57 0.67 33.76
N THR A 12 -28.30 1.97 33.58
CA THR A 12 -28.92 2.71 32.47
C THR A 12 -28.32 2.29 31.13
N ILE A 13 -29.19 2.25 30.12
CA ILE A 13 -28.75 1.91 28.75
C ILE A 13 -28.05 3.14 28.16
N VAL A 14 -26.72 3.05 27.98
CA VAL A 14 -25.91 4.14 27.41
C VAL A 14 -25.94 4.05 25.88
N ASN A 15 -25.96 2.84 25.35
CA ASN A 15 -26.05 2.60 23.92
C ASN A 15 -27.06 1.48 23.68
N PRO A 16 -28.22 1.77 23.06
CA PRO A 16 -29.22 0.76 22.73
C PRO A 16 -28.75 -0.07 21.53
N LEU A 17 -27.70 -0.86 21.73
CA LEU A 17 -27.38 -1.93 20.78
C LEU A 17 -28.57 -2.85 20.73
N GLY A 18 -29.37 -2.79 19.67
CA GLY A 18 -30.51 -3.66 19.50
C GLY A 18 -30.08 -5.11 19.53
N ALA A 19 -30.76 -5.91 20.34
CA ALA A 19 -30.73 -7.35 20.15
C ALA A 19 -31.52 -7.64 18.87
N GLY A 20 -30.85 -7.90 17.75
CA GLY A 20 -31.53 -8.11 16.48
C GLY A 20 -30.54 -8.38 15.37
N VAL A 21 -31.02 -8.50 14.15
CA VAL A 21 -30.24 -8.81 12.96
C VAL A 21 -29.93 -7.52 12.22
N PHE A 22 -28.68 -7.37 11.85
CA PHE A 22 -28.24 -6.35 10.89
C PHE A 22 -28.28 -6.96 9.49
N GLN A 23 -29.02 -6.35 8.58
CA GLN A 23 -29.06 -6.73 7.18
C GLN A 23 -28.46 -5.61 6.35
N ASN A 24 -27.33 -5.90 5.72
CA ASN A 24 -26.64 -4.97 4.84
C ASN A 24 -26.94 -5.36 3.38
N PHE A 25 -27.40 -4.39 2.63
CA PHE A 25 -27.65 -4.52 1.20
C PHE A 25 -26.73 -3.59 0.45
N ALA A 26 -26.11 -4.08 -0.63
CA ALA A 26 -25.25 -3.29 -1.48
C ALA A 26 -25.51 -3.59 -2.95
N ARG A 27 -25.59 -2.54 -3.77
CA ARG A 27 -25.59 -2.58 -5.22
C ARG A 27 -24.55 -1.60 -5.73
N ASN A 28 -23.29 -1.94 -5.47
CA ASN A 28 -22.14 -1.10 -5.82
C ASN A 28 -21.65 -1.44 -7.21
N GLN A 29 -21.21 -0.43 -7.94
CA GLN A 29 -20.56 -0.60 -9.23
C GLN A 29 -19.28 0.22 -9.24
N LEU A 30 -18.14 -0.46 -9.44
CA LEU A 30 -16.84 0.16 -9.56
C LEU A 30 -16.23 -0.20 -10.92
N ASN A 31 -15.91 0.82 -11.70
CA ASN A 31 -15.19 0.69 -12.96
C ASN A 31 -13.90 1.50 -12.86
N ILE A 32 -12.79 0.83 -13.06
CA ILE A 32 -11.46 1.45 -13.05
C ILE A 32 -10.77 1.10 -14.36
N GLN A 33 -10.33 2.13 -15.08
CA GLN A 33 -9.60 1.98 -16.33
C GLN A 33 -8.19 2.54 -16.15
N PHE A 34 -7.19 1.79 -16.61
CA PHE A 34 -5.79 2.18 -16.60
C PHE A 34 -5.25 2.25 -18.03
N HIS A 35 -4.61 3.35 -18.36
CA HIS A 35 -3.80 3.50 -19.56
C HIS A 35 -2.37 3.82 -19.12
N ASN A 36 -1.42 3.01 -19.52
CA ASN A 36 -0.04 3.14 -19.09
C ASN A 36 0.89 3.15 -20.32
N ALA A 37 1.83 4.09 -20.31
CA ALA A 37 2.96 4.13 -21.24
C ALA A 37 4.26 4.13 -20.42
N THR A 38 5.18 3.23 -20.76
CA THR A 38 6.45 3.08 -20.02
C THR A 38 7.63 3.05 -20.98
N HIS A 39 8.67 3.82 -20.65
CA HIS A 39 9.98 3.78 -21.30
C HIS A 39 11.02 3.33 -20.29
N LYS A 40 11.94 2.44 -20.71
CA LYS A 40 13.08 1.99 -19.92
C LYS A 40 14.33 1.97 -20.78
N GLY A 41 15.46 2.25 -20.16
CA GLY A 41 16.75 2.20 -20.83
C GLY A 41 17.85 1.79 -19.85
N SER A 42 18.97 1.38 -20.42
CA SER A 42 20.19 1.08 -19.69
C SER A 42 21.40 1.43 -20.52
N LEU A 43 22.49 1.74 -19.83
CA LEU A 43 23.79 2.07 -20.43
C LEU A 43 24.89 1.49 -19.56
N GLU A 44 25.77 0.71 -20.17
CA GLU A 44 27.00 0.21 -19.54
C GLU A 44 28.18 1.05 -19.98
N LYS A 45 28.96 1.55 -19.02
CA LYS A 45 30.18 2.33 -19.28
C LYS A 45 31.22 2.10 -18.21
N GLY A 46 32.26 1.35 -18.54
CA GLY A 46 33.30 0.97 -17.59
C GLY A 46 32.72 0.18 -16.41
N ASN A 47 32.92 0.67 -15.20
CA ASN A 47 32.46 0.01 -13.98
C ASN A 47 31.02 0.41 -13.58
N HIS A 48 30.32 1.16 -14.42
CA HIS A 48 29.01 1.69 -14.17
C HIS A 48 27.95 1.03 -15.04
N PHE A 49 26.84 0.64 -14.45
CA PHE A 49 25.65 0.18 -15.14
C PHE A 49 24.46 1.06 -14.78
N TYR A 50 24.22 2.06 -15.60
CA TYR A 50 23.12 2.99 -15.47
C TYR A 50 21.81 2.37 -15.97
N GLN A 51 20.75 2.58 -15.20
CA GLN A 51 19.41 2.18 -15.59
C GLN A 51 18.43 3.30 -15.25
N TRP A 52 17.46 3.51 -16.13
CA TRP A 52 16.38 4.46 -15.90
C TRP A 52 15.06 3.94 -16.44
N GLY A 53 14.01 4.46 -15.91
CA GLY A 53 12.67 4.18 -16.41
C GLY A 53 11.71 5.30 -16.03
N ASN A 54 10.78 5.56 -16.93
CA ASN A 54 9.71 6.54 -16.75
C ASN A 54 8.40 5.89 -17.15
N SER A 55 7.33 6.17 -16.42
CA SER A 55 5.99 5.67 -16.68
C SER A 55 4.98 6.80 -16.47
N ILE A 56 4.05 6.90 -17.41
CA ILE A 56 2.88 7.77 -17.33
C ILE A 56 1.66 6.87 -17.28
N GLU A 57 0.85 7.01 -16.27
CA GLU A 57 -0.39 6.28 -16.07
C GLU A 57 -1.55 7.26 -15.99
N ARG A 58 -2.59 7.04 -16.78
CA ARG A 58 -3.89 7.66 -16.63
C ARG A 58 -4.84 6.67 -16.00
N GLN A 59 -5.46 7.06 -14.91
CA GLN A 59 -6.45 6.27 -14.21
C GLN A 59 -7.79 7.00 -14.23
N THR A 60 -8.84 6.31 -14.69
CA THR A 60 -10.21 6.80 -14.64
C THR A 60 -11.02 5.87 -13.75
N ILE A 61 -11.70 6.43 -12.76
CA ILE A 61 -12.48 5.70 -11.75
C ILE A 61 -13.90 6.22 -11.78
N ASN A 62 -14.85 5.32 -12.03
CA ASN A 62 -16.28 5.57 -11.87
C ASN A 62 -16.77 4.65 -10.76
N ASP A 63 -17.13 5.21 -9.64
CA ASP A 63 -17.63 4.48 -8.46
C ASP A 63 -19.05 4.92 -8.12
N LYS A 64 -19.97 3.97 -8.08
CA LYS A 64 -21.34 4.18 -7.71
C LYS A 64 -21.67 3.29 -6.52
N LEU A 65 -21.93 3.93 -5.39
CA LEU A 65 -22.34 3.29 -4.16
C LEU A 65 -23.82 3.39 -3.98
N ASN A 66 -24.47 2.24 -3.73
CA ASN A 66 -25.82 2.15 -3.26
C ASN A 66 -25.84 1.10 -2.16
N GLU A 67 -25.74 1.55 -0.93
CA GLU A 67 -25.73 0.70 0.26
C GLU A 67 -26.83 1.13 1.21
N TRP A 68 -27.49 0.17 1.82
CA TRP A 68 -28.49 0.41 2.84
C TRP A 68 -28.48 -0.68 3.88
N GLU A 69 -28.78 -0.30 5.07
CA GLU A 69 -28.78 -1.13 6.25
C GLU A 69 -30.16 -1.13 6.89
N LEU A 70 -30.67 -2.31 7.15
CA LEU A 70 -31.84 -2.54 7.98
C LEU A 70 -31.38 -3.12 9.30
N GLN A 71 -31.75 -2.49 10.38
CA GLN A 71 -31.54 -2.99 11.72
C GLN A 71 -32.88 -3.42 12.31
N ASP A 72 -33.02 -4.70 12.56
CA ASP A 72 -34.18 -5.29 13.22
C ASP A 72 -33.82 -5.59 14.69
N SER A 73 -34.65 -5.11 15.61
CA SER A 73 -34.50 -5.37 17.03
C SER A 73 -35.77 -5.99 17.54
N ALA A 74 -35.76 -7.31 17.73
CA ALA A 74 -36.89 -8.08 18.30
C ALA A 74 -38.24 -7.84 17.55
N GLY A 75 -38.17 -7.80 16.21
CA GLY A 75 -39.36 -7.59 15.37
C GLY A 75 -39.71 -6.14 15.09
N TYR A 76 -38.87 -5.19 15.55
CA TYR A 76 -39.02 -3.76 15.27
C TYR A 76 -37.80 -3.24 14.53
N THR A 77 -38.02 -2.40 13.53
CA THR A 77 -36.94 -1.67 12.87
C THR A 77 -36.42 -0.50 13.69
N LEU A 78 -35.15 -0.16 13.52
CA LEU A 78 -34.55 1.06 14.05
C LEU A 78 -34.13 1.98 12.90
N PRO A 79 -34.60 3.24 12.86
CA PRO A 79 -35.51 3.91 13.79
C PRO A 79 -36.91 3.25 13.83
N PHE A 80 -37.52 3.27 15.00
CA PHE A 80 -38.82 2.60 15.22
C PHE A 80 -39.97 3.35 14.56
N ASN A 81 -40.71 2.66 13.69
CA ASN A 81 -41.98 3.12 13.15
C ASN A 81 -42.95 1.92 13.10
N PRO A 82 -44.09 1.95 13.83
CA PRO A 82 -45.01 0.82 13.86
C PRO A 82 -45.71 0.54 12.55
N ASN A 83 -45.80 1.53 11.66
CA ASN A 83 -46.55 1.45 10.43
C ASN A 83 -45.71 1.26 9.16
N GLN A 84 -44.39 1.44 9.26
CA GLN A 84 -43.50 1.41 8.11
C GLN A 84 -42.10 0.96 8.47
N LEU A 85 -41.57 0.06 7.69
CA LEU A 85 -40.16 -0.38 7.75
C LEU A 85 -39.26 0.77 7.35
N GLN A 86 -38.35 1.18 8.23
CA GLN A 86 -37.36 2.23 7.96
C GLN A 86 -35.95 1.68 7.92
N LEU A 87 -35.16 2.20 7.01
CA LEU A 87 -33.75 1.87 6.94
C LEU A 87 -32.96 2.63 8.01
N SER A 88 -32.06 1.95 8.71
CA SER A 88 -31.19 2.56 9.72
C SER A 88 -30.12 3.44 9.07
N ARG A 89 -29.67 3.06 7.87
CA ARG A 89 -28.66 3.81 7.13
C ARG A 89 -28.83 3.64 5.62
N VAL A 90 -28.62 4.74 4.89
CA VAL A 90 -28.60 4.73 3.42
C VAL A 90 -27.41 5.54 2.96
N ILE A 91 -26.55 4.93 2.13
CA ILE A 91 -25.43 5.58 1.47
C ILE A 91 -25.70 5.54 -0.02
N LYS A 92 -25.81 6.70 -0.64
CA LYS A 92 -25.83 6.87 -2.09
C LYS A 92 -24.75 7.86 -2.47
N SER A 93 -23.77 7.43 -3.23
CA SER A 93 -22.67 8.27 -3.67
C SER A 93 -22.25 7.87 -5.07
N THR A 94 -21.83 8.87 -5.85
CA THR A 94 -21.20 8.67 -7.14
C THR A 94 -19.91 9.47 -7.15
N ALA A 95 -18.82 8.83 -7.53
CA ALA A 95 -17.52 9.47 -7.66
C ALA A 95 -16.95 9.18 -9.04
N ASP A 96 -16.65 10.25 -9.78
CA ASP A 96 -15.99 10.22 -11.06
C ASP A 96 -14.64 10.92 -10.92
N LEU A 97 -13.54 10.16 -11.05
CA LEU A 97 -12.20 10.67 -10.89
C LEU A 97 -11.37 10.36 -12.13
N SER A 98 -10.60 11.34 -12.57
CA SER A 98 -9.56 11.14 -13.57
C SER A 98 -8.25 11.72 -13.03
N LEU A 99 -7.23 10.91 -12.97
CA LEU A 99 -5.93 11.32 -12.46
C LEU A 99 -4.80 10.80 -13.34
N TYR A 100 -3.68 11.51 -13.30
CA TYR A 100 -2.42 11.09 -13.90
C TYR A 100 -1.41 10.80 -12.81
N ARG A 101 -0.64 9.74 -13.03
CA ARG A 101 0.51 9.38 -12.21
C ARG A 101 1.76 9.35 -13.08
N PHE A 102 2.76 10.12 -12.69
CA PHE A 102 4.08 10.11 -13.30
C PHE A 102 5.03 9.44 -12.34
N SER A 103 5.70 8.41 -12.79
CA SER A 103 6.67 7.70 -11.96
C SER A 103 7.92 7.37 -12.75
N GLY A 104 9.04 7.27 -12.06
CA GLY A 104 10.27 6.88 -12.70
C GLY A 104 11.38 6.62 -11.69
N TYR A 105 12.51 6.18 -12.22
CA TYR A 105 13.71 5.91 -11.44
C TYR A 105 14.95 6.15 -12.28
N VAL A 106 16.03 6.47 -11.60
CA VAL A 106 17.40 6.43 -12.10
C VAL A 106 18.23 5.70 -11.06
N GLN A 107 19.06 4.77 -11.51
CA GLN A 107 19.96 4.03 -10.65
C GLN A 107 21.27 3.74 -11.37
N ASP A 108 22.34 3.63 -10.59
CA ASP A 108 23.65 3.23 -11.03
C ASP A 108 24.12 2.04 -10.19
N ASN A 109 24.59 1.00 -10.85
CA ASN A 109 25.24 -0.13 -10.22
C ASN A 109 26.73 -0.05 -10.53
N ILE A 110 27.52 0.25 -9.50
CA ILE A 110 28.95 0.55 -9.60
C ILE A 110 29.76 -0.65 -9.12
N ILE A 111 30.66 -1.15 -9.94
CA ILE A 111 31.66 -2.14 -9.54
C ILE A 111 32.81 -1.39 -8.88
N LEU A 112 32.84 -1.37 -7.55
CA LEU A 112 33.90 -0.67 -6.78
C LEU A 112 35.22 -1.41 -6.83
N ASN A 113 35.18 -2.74 -6.77
CA ASN A 113 36.34 -3.58 -6.84
C ASN A 113 35.98 -4.95 -7.42
N ASP A 114 36.40 -5.20 -8.62
CA ASP A 114 36.15 -6.45 -9.34
C ASP A 114 36.80 -7.65 -8.64
N SER A 115 38.02 -7.46 -8.16
CA SER A 115 38.76 -8.52 -7.46
C SER A 115 38.10 -8.97 -6.17
N LEU A 116 37.37 -8.10 -5.48
CA LEU A 116 36.67 -8.40 -4.23
C LEU A 116 35.18 -8.57 -4.44
N ASN A 117 34.70 -8.52 -5.70
CA ASN A 117 33.27 -8.50 -6.00
C ASN A 117 32.48 -7.51 -5.13
N MET A 118 32.99 -6.28 -5.04
CA MET A 118 32.35 -5.19 -4.32
C MET A 118 31.50 -4.39 -5.27
N THR A 119 30.20 -4.33 -4.99
CA THR A 119 29.25 -3.55 -5.79
C THR A 119 28.47 -2.58 -4.90
N LEU A 120 28.26 -1.40 -5.41
CA LEU A 120 27.43 -0.37 -4.81
C LEU A 120 26.32 0.01 -5.80
N GLN A 121 25.08 -0.14 -5.40
CA GLN A 121 23.96 0.35 -6.16
C GLN A 121 23.35 1.57 -5.46
N VAL A 122 23.26 2.68 -6.17
CA VAL A 122 22.60 3.89 -5.71
C VAL A 122 21.47 4.24 -6.67
N GLY A 123 20.37 4.71 -6.16
CA GLY A 123 19.25 5.07 -7.02
C GLY A 123 18.23 5.97 -6.32
N VAL A 124 17.47 6.64 -7.16
CA VAL A 124 16.34 7.46 -6.74
C VAL A 124 15.13 7.07 -7.57
N ARG A 125 14.01 6.88 -6.90
CA ARG A 125 12.71 6.73 -7.51
C ARG A 125 11.84 7.93 -7.18
N TYR A 126 11.03 8.36 -8.12
CA TYR A 126 10.02 9.39 -7.89
C TYR A 126 8.64 8.91 -8.29
N ASN A 127 7.63 9.49 -7.67
CA ASN A 127 6.23 9.32 -8.03
C ASN A 127 5.51 10.65 -7.79
N PHE A 128 4.80 11.12 -8.80
CA PHE A 128 3.96 12.30 -8.72
C PHE A 128 2.53 11.94 -9.09
N ASN A 129 1.57 12.35 -8.27
CA ASN A 129 0.16 12.10 -8.47
C ASN A 129 -0.59 13.42 -8.58
N THR A 130 -1.38 13.61 -9.65
CA THR A 130 -2.15 14.84 -9.87
C THR A 130 -3.32 14.99 -8.92
N LEU A 131 -3.79 13.91 -8.29
CA LEU A 131 -4.93 13.94 -7.38
C LEU A 131 -4.65 14.78 -6.12
N ASN A 132 -3.53 14.49 -5.46
CA ASN A 132 -3.10 15.18 -4.23
C ASN A 132 -1.90 16.14 -4.48
N LYS A 133 -1.42 16.23 -5.74
CA LYS A 133 -0.27 17.05 -6.16
C LYS A 133 1.01 16.78 -5.39
N GLU A 134 1.19 15.55 -4.93
CA GLU A 134 2.29 15.16 -4.08
C GLU A 134 3.42 14.53 -4.90
N LEU A 135 4.64 15.01 -4.68
CA LEU A 135 5.87 14.45 -5.24
C LEU A 135 6.58 13.63 -4.17
N LEU A 136 6.71 12.34 -4.41
CA LEU A 136 7.36 11.39 -3.54
C LEU A 136 8.73 11.04 -4.11
N VAL A 137 9.78 11.29 -3.33
CA VAL A 137 11.17 10.97 -3.69
C VAL A 137 11.69 9.87 -2.76
N GLN A 138 12.25 8.82 -3.34
CA GLN A 138 12.59 7.57 -2.65
C GLN A 138 14.05 7.19 -2.96
N PRO A 139 15.03 7.71 -2.20
CA PRO A 139 16.42 7.30 -2.34
C PRO A 139 16.62 5.87 -1.83
N ARG A 140 17.54 5.15 -2.48
CA ARG A 140 17.90 3.77 -2.14
C ARG A 140 19.38 3.55 -2.34
N VAL A 141 19.98 2.76 -1.46
CA VAL A 141 21.36 2.33 -1.56
C VAL A 141 21.43 0.84 -1.22
N GLN A 142 22.25 0.12 -1.97
CA GLN A 142 22.58 -1.28 -1.68
C GLN A 142 24.08 -1.46 -1.84
N PHE A 143 24.66 -2.24 -0.96
CA PHE A 143 26.06 -2.62 -1.01
C PHE A 143 26.17 -4.14 -0.90
N ALA A 144 26.97 -4.73 -1.77
CA ALA A 144 27.29 -6.14 -1.71
C ALA A 144 28.81 -6.33 -1.75
N PHE A 145 29.30 -7.25 -0.93
CA PHE A 145 30.70 -7.55 -0.78
C PHE A 145 30.93 -9.05 -0.63
N LYS A 146 31.77 -9.59 -1.47
CA LYS A 146 32.21 -10.99 -1.40
C LYS A 146 33.71 -11.05 -1.14
N PRO A 147 34.14 -11.14 0.14
CA PRO A 147 35.54 -11.21 0.49
C PRO A 147 36.21 -12.47 -0.09
N ARG A 148 37.50 -12.39 -0.36
CA ARG A 148 38.31 -13.52 -0.82
C ARG A 148 38.68 -14.51 0.29
N TRP A 149 37.71 -14.85 1.11
CA TRP A 149 37.91 -15.84 2.17
C TRP A 149 37.83 -17.26 1.60
N LYS A 150 38.41 -18.22 2.31
CA LYS A 150 38.27 -19.63 1.96
C LYS A 150 36.80 -20.10 1.98
N LYS A 151 35.96 -19.39 2.74
CA LYS A 151 34.52 -19.61 2.84
C LYS A 151 33.81 -18.73 1.83
N ASP A 152 32.84 -19.29 1.11
CA ASP A 152 32.01 -18.54 0.16
C ASP A 152 30.92 -17.75 0.93
N ILE A 153 31.28 -16.54 1.35
CA ILE A 153 30.41 -15.64 2.10
C ILE A 153 30.17 -14.38 1.27
N VAL A 154 28.91 -13.96 1.21
CA VAL A 154 28.50 -12.68 0.62
C VAL A 154 27.79 -11.85 1.69
N ILE A 155 28.27 -10.65 1.93
CA ILE A 155 27.67 -9.68 2.85
C ILE A 155 26.87 -8.70 2.00
N ARG A 156 25.61 -8.43 2.40
CA ARG A 156 24.73 -7.48 1.73
C ARG A 156 24.12 -6.54 2.73
N THR A 157 24.07 -5.28 2.36
CA THR A 157 23.34 -4.26 3.11
C THR A 157 22.51 -3.43 2.15
N ALA A 158 21.33 -3.01 2.60
CA ALA A 158 20.48 -2.12 1.83
C ALA A 158 19.77 -1.16 2.77
N ALA A 159 19.59 0.07 2.32
CA ALA A 159 18.76 1.06 3.00
C ALA A 159 18.00 1.90 1.99
N GLY A 160 16.81 2.38 2.36
CA GLY A 160 16.04 3.23 1.47
C GLY A 160 14.76 3.76 2.08
N ALA A 161 14.23 4.77 1.41
CA ALA A 161 12.91 5.31 1.65
C ALA A 161 11.90 4.65 0.71
N TYR A 162 10.73 4.31 1.25
CA TYR A 162 9.63 3.69 0.51
C TYR A 162 8.36 4.45 0.79
N HIS A 163 7.78 5.01 -0.24
CA HIS A 163 6.55 5.76 -0.16
C HIS A 163 5.49 5.08 -1.01
N GLN A 164 4.30 4.93 -0.46
CA GLN A 164 3.16 4.34 -1.15
C GLN A 164 2.03 5.36 -1.22
N PRO A 165 1.64 5.79 -2.43
CA PRO A 165 0.47 6.64 -2.58
C PRO A 165 -0.79 5.88 -2.13
N PRO A 166 -1.81 6.59 -1.63
CA PRO A 166 -3.05 5.95 -1.21
C PRO A 166 -3.76 5.28 -2.39
N PHE A 167 -4.35 4.11 -2.12
CA PHE A 167 -5.26 3.46 -3.06
C PHE A 167 -6.62 4.15 -3.06
N TYR A 168 -7.39 4.00 -4.13
CA TYR A 168 -8.73 4.57 -4.23
C TYR A 168 -9.63 4.24 -3.03
N ARG A 169 -9.58 2.99 -2.55
CA ARG A 169 -10.35 2.56 -1.38
C ARG A 169 -10.01 3.35 -0.11
N GLU A 170 -8.77 3.77 0.05
CA GLU A 170 -8.31 4.55 1.20
C GLU A 170 -8.74 6.03 1.12
N LEU A 171 -9.03 6.50 -0.09
CA LEU A 171 -9.55 7.85 -0.32
C LEU A 171 -11.04 7.97 0.01
N ARG A 172 -11.76 6.86 0.05
CA ARG A 172 -13.19 6.84 0.26
C ARG A 172 -13.54 6.81 1.75
N SER A 173 -14.29 7.79 2.21
CA SER A 173 -14.83 7.84 3.57
C SER A 173 -16.09 6.96 3.72
N TYR A 174 -16.54 6.77 4.96
CA TYR A 174 -17.70 5.93 5.29
C TYR A 174 -19.02 6.45 4.71
N ASP A 175 -19.13 7.74 4.42
CA ASP A 175 -20.28 8.37 3.79
C ASP A 175 -20.22 8.32 2.26
N GLY A 176 -19.22 7.64 1.69
CA GLY A 176 -19.02 7.49 0.27
C GLY A 176 -18.33 8.67 -0.42
N LYS A 177 -17.94 9.71 0.31
CA LYS A 177 -17.22 10.85 -0.26
C LYS A 177 -15.76 10.52 -0.46
N VAL A 178 -15.14 11.11 -1.47
CA VAL A 178 -13.72 10.97 -1.75
C VAL A 178 -12.93 12.07 -1.06
N ASN A 179 -12.01 11.68 -0.18
CA ASN A 179 -11.06 12.59 0.45
C ASN A 179 -9.73 12.58 -0.31
N THR A 180 -9.47 13.63 -1.06
CA THR A 180 -8.24 13.79 -1.85
C THR A 180 -7.03 14.23 -1.02
N ASN A 181 -7.23 14.58 0.27
CA ASN A 181 -6.17 15.05 1.16
C ASN A 181 -5.46 13.92 1.93
N VAL A 182 -5.79 12.68 1.63
CA VAL A 182 -5.10 11.54 2.22
C VAL A 182 -3.66 11.50 1.75
N LYS A 183 -2.73 11.50 2.71
CA LYS A 183 -1.30 11.48 2.44
C LYS A 183 -0.78 10.07 2.22
N GLU A 184 0.37 9.98 1.58
CA GLU A 184 1.09 8.73 1.37
C GLU A 184 1.57 8.08 2.67
N LYS A 185 1.76 6.78 2.61
CA LYS A 185 2.45 6.01 3.65
C LYS A 185 3.95 6.07 3.39
N LYS A 186 4.72 6.44 4.42
CA LYS A 186 6.19 6.53 4.39
C LYS A 186 6.80 5.44 5.24
N SER A 187 7.83 4.79 4.73
CA SER A 187 8.60 3.79 5.44
C SER A 187 10.09 3.98 5.15
N TRP A 188 10.93 3.87 6.17
CA TRP A 188 12.37 3.75 6.06
C TRP A 188 12.75 2.31 6.39
N GLN A 189 13.54 1.70 5.55
CA GLN A 189 13.95 0.32 5.73
C GLN A 189 15.47 0.22 5.64
N ALA A 190 16.06 -0.57 6.53
CA ALA A 190 17.44 -0.97 6.49
C ALA A 190 17.53 -2.47 6.70
N VAL A 191 18.30 -3.14 5.85
CA VAL A 191 18.46 -4.60 5.87
C VAL A 191 19.96 -4.92 5.79
N ALA A 192 20.41 -5.86 6.61
CA ALA A 192 21.71 -6.48 6.51
C ALA A 192 21.55 -8.00 6.45
N GLY A 193 22.31 -8.65 5.60
CA GLY A 193 22.26 -10.08 5.41
C GLY A 193 23.61 -10.68 5.07
N ILE A 194 23.78 -11.94 5.41
CA ILE A 194 24.98 -12.73 5.09
C ILE A 194 24.53 -14.03 4.43
N ASP A 195 24.98 -14.25 3.21
CA ASP A 195 24.81 -15.52 2.52
C ASP A 195 26.09 -16.38 2.71
N TYR A 196 25.94 -17.59 3.20
CA TYR A 196 27.02 -18.54 3.31
C TYR A 196 26.73 -19.79 2.51
N ASN A 197 27.51 -20.00 1.45
CA ASN A 197 27.45 -21.21 0.63
C ASN A 197 28.51 -22.20 1.09
N PHE A 198 28.10 -23.45 1.37
CA PHE A 198 29.02 -24.50 1.79
C PHE A 198 28.61 -25.86 1.23
N LYS A 199 29.54 -26.79 1.21
CA LYS A 199 29.27 -28.17 0.85
C LYS A 199 29.13 -29.00 2.13
N GLY A 200 27.99 -29.66 2.29
CA GLY A 200 27.70 -30.54 3.43
C GLY A 200 27.81 -32.06 3.05
N PHE A 201 27.04 -32.88 3.74
CA PHE A 201 27.03 -34.33 3.59
C PHE A 201 26.89 -34.75 2.10
N GLY A 202 27.78 -35.62 1.65
CA GLY A 202 27.77 -36.11 0.28
C GLY A 202 28.16 -35.06 -0.78
N ASN A 203 28.94 -34.04 -0.40
CA ASN A 203 29.39 -32.94 -1.29
C ASN A 203 28.24 -32.12 -1.90
N ARG A 204 27.05 -32.15 -1.28
CA ARG A 204 25.88 -31.41 -1.73
C ARG A 204 26.01 -29.93 -1.39
N PRO A 205 25.58 -29.01 -2.27
CA PRO A 205 25.60 -27.57 -1.98
C PRO A 205 24.48 -27.21 -1.00
N TYR A 206 24.84 -26.43 0.00
CA TYR A 206 23.92 -25.82 0.98
C TYR A 206 24.12 -24.31 0.99
N LYS A 207 23.04 -23.58 1.26
CA LYS A 207 23.07 -22.13 1.45
C LYS A 207 22.36 -21.78 2.74
N LEU A 208 23.03 -21.00 3.57
CA LEU A 208 22.47 -20.34 4.76
C LEU A 208 22.30 -18.86 4.45
N GLN A 209 21.13 -18.32 4.82
CA GLN A 209 20.79 -16.89 4.68
C GLN A 209 20.33 -16.33 6.01
#